data_6711581bc4a59dd8ed5838e8450642cb
#
_entry.id   6711581bc4a59dd8ed5838e8450642cb
#
_cell.length_a   1.000
_cell.length_b   1.000
_cell.length_c   1.000
_cell.angle_alpha   90.00
_cell.angle_beta   90.00
_cell.angle_gamma   90.00
#
_symmetry.space_group_name_H-M   'P 1'
#
loop_
_entity.id
_entity.type
_entity.pdbx_description
1 polymer ?
#
loop_
_entity_poly.entity_id
_entity_poly.type
_entity_poly.pdbx_seq_one_letter_code
_entity_poly.pdbx_strand_id
1 'polypeptide(L)'
;MEEDTAVKTADLDPSEQEIEEEVEKASEQNRRFIRPREIVAFLLTTFGQKNLSQFVDANRQFFMISFLGISGKAYGLIVFLESIYDALDDSLSGLIIDRTRTRWGRLRPYMIITVPVWGIATLMLFTTPAMLSGQTQKIIWAVIAIFAYNLGMSYFNAWNILLYNITPSLKERDNLIATSKFFELIGVWIPSLVPIFVTFLPKITNGKVGMEGVYSGFGIGMAIIAAFTAVYGFFALRERVPLASREQMQEIGIIDSFKNAIKNRPMFVLIISGFFGGFKSVGASSESFFWLHNTGSLVNGTIAGLFTGLPNYIITPLTPKLIHKFGARNTAIGAGIFGGIAYTLLFVFTYQPFKIGTDNGTKYGIVNMVYMTLMLTICGLPNCVIRVCQAVLQGDVYDYSEWKYGVRNEALVATVTNYFGKLANSVTGLLSGVMITIVGYVAHTDALGNVVRETAPSVLNGFFAIFALMPAFARFMFGISLIFFNVHGKFKEDMLKDLEVKRLERVRKMQAESNDETIS
;
A
#
# COMPACT_ATOMS: atom_id res chain seq x y z
N MET A 1 38.51 -30.13 9.76
CA MET A 1 37.18 -30.50 10.28
C MET A 1 36.20 -30.88 9.15
N GLU A 2 36.34 -30.38 7.94
CA GLU A 2 35.58 -30.84 6.75
C GLU A 2 36.09 -32.14 6.14
N GLU A 3 37.41 -32.42 6.22
CA GLU A 3 38.00 -33.68 5.76
C GLU A 3 37.69 -34.89 6.66
N ASP A 4 37.49 -34.69 7.98
CA ASP A 4 37.12 -35.75 8.92
C ASP A 4 35.62 -36.15 8.82
N THR A 5 34.78 -35.29 8.28
CA THR A 5 33.36 -35.61 8.07
C THR A 5 33.13 -36.38 6.77
N ALA A 6 33.86 -36.06 5.71
CA ALA A 6 33.79 -36.76 4.41
C ALA A 6 34.24 -38.22 4.45
N VAL A 7 35.17 -38.59 5.35
CA VAL A 7 35.65 -39.97 5.52
C VAL A 7 34.67 -40.83 6.30
N LYS A 8 33.81 -40.22 7.17
CA LYS A 8 32.81 -40.98 7.97
C LYS A 8 31.54 -41.35 7.20
N THR A 9 31.22 -40.61 6.17
CA THR A 9 29.99 -40.84 5.37
C THR A 9 30.14 -41.92 4.30
N ALA A 10 31.35 -42.34 3.99
CA ALA A 10 31.62 -43.36 2.96
C ALA A 10 31.39 -44.83 3.40
N ASP A 11 31.21 -45.07 4.71
CA ASP A 11 31.06 -46.41 5.28
C ASP A 11 29.63 -46.71 5.80
N LEU A 12 28.64 -45.83 5.58
CA LEU A 12 27.27 -46.00 6.05
C LEU A 12 26.43 -46.73 4.99
N ASP A 13 25.49 -47.54 5.47
CA ASP A 13 24.44 -48.16 4.64
C ASP A 13 23.61 -47.07 3.91
N PRO A 14 23.20 -47.27 2.65
CA PRO A 14 22.39 -46.28 1.90
C PRO A 14 21.17 -45.71 2.66
N SER A 15 20.55 -46.50 3.53
CA SER A 15 19.46 -46.05 4.41
C SER A 15 19.94 -45.15 5.56
N GLU A 16 21.17 -45.30 6.03
CA GLU A 16 21.77 -44.45 7.06
C GLU A 16 22.30 -43.13 6.46
N GLN A 17 22.75 -43.17 5.21
CA GLN A 17 23.14 -41.95 4.46
C GLN A 17 21.93 -41.07 4.17
N GLU A 18 20.77 -41.61 3.76
CA GLU A 18 19.52 -40.87 3.60
C GLU A 18 19.05 -40.25 4.91
N ILE A 19 19.15 -40.98 6.03
CA ILE A 19 18.79 -40.47 7.36
C ILE A 19 19.78 -39.38 7.82
N GLU A 20 21.05 -39.50 7.60
CA GLU A 20 22.04 -38.45 7.91
C GLU A 20 21.80 -37.19 7.06
N GLU A 21 21.56 -37.34 5.74
CA GLU A 21 21.18 -36.22 4.89
C GLU A 21 19.87 -35.53 5.32
N GLU A 22 18.87 -36.32 5.73
CA GLU A 22 17.62 -35.72 6.26
C GLU A 22 17.84 -35.03 7.60
N VAL A 23 18.66 -35.58 8.49
CA VAL A 23 19.05 -34.97 9.77
C VAL A 23 19.89 -33.72 9.54
N GLU A 24 20.81 -33.74 8.59
CA GLU A 24 21.63 -32.56 8.22
C GLU A 24 20.74 -31.47 7.59
N LYS A 25 19.87 -31.82 6.65
CA LYS A 25 18.85 -30.90 6.09
C LYS A 25 17.91 -30.36 7.17
N ALA A 26 17.47 -31.20 8.12
CA ALA A 26 16.64 -30.75 9.25
C ALA A 26 17.41 -29.88 10.25
N SER A 27 18.71 -30.15 10.46
CA SER A 27 19.59 -29.34 11.30
C SER A 27 19.90 -27.98 10.66
N GLU A 28 20.09 -27.94 9.34
CA GLU A 28 20.22 -26.70 8.58
C GLU A 28 18.94 -25.87 8.60
N GLN A 29 17.76 -26.51 8.52
CA GLN A 29 16.47 -25.84 8.64
C GLN A 29 16.23 -25.25 10.04
N ASN A 30 16.85 -25.79 11.09
CA ASN A 30 16.77 -25.26 12.46
C ASN A 30 17.92 -24.32 12.84
N ARG A 31 18.93 -24.17 11.99
CA ARG A 31 20.07 -23.25 12.24
C ARG A 31 19.58 -21.80 12.20
N ARG A 32 19.87 -21.03 13.24
CA ARG A 32 19.60 -19.60 13.29
C ARG A 32 20.65 -18.81 12.53
N PHE A 33 20.26 -18.24 11.40
CA PHE A 33 21.13 -17.39 10.58
C PHE A 33 21.04 -15.92 10.97
N ILE A 34 19.85 -15.48 11.46
CA ILE A 34 19.59 -14.08 11.82
C ILE A 34 19.89 -13.87 13.30
N ARG A 35 20.72 -12.88 13.60
CA ARG A 35 20.97 -12.45 14.98
C ARG A 35 19.78 -11.62 15.52
N PRO A 36 19.48 -11.66 16.84
CA PRO A 36 18.39 -10.86 17.42
C PRO A 36 18.49 -9.36 17.08
N ARG A 37 19.70 -8.81 17.05
CA ARG A 37 19.99 -7.43 16.67
C ARG A 37 19.53 -7.12 15.23
N GLU A 38 19.69 -8.04 14.30
CA GLU A 38 19.26 -7.87 12.91
C GLU A 38 17.74 -7.91 12.78
N ILE A 39 17.08 -8.78 13.54
CA ILE A 39 15.60 -8.80 13.62
C ILE A 39 15.09 -7.44 14.10
N VAL A 40 15.63 -6.95 15.21
CA VAL A 40 15.23 -5.65 15.77
C VAL A 40 15.48 -4.53 14.76
N ALA A 41 16.64 -4.52 14.11
CA ALA A 41 16.98 -3.51 13.11
C ALA A 41 16.03 -3.53 11.92
N PHE A 42 15.67 -4.73 11.44
CA PHE A 42 14.71 -4.89 10.34
C PHE A 42 13.32 -4.37 10.73
N LEU A 43 12.83 -4.75 11.90
CA LEU A 43 11.52 -4.32 12.42
C LEU A 43 11.46 -2.81 12.66
N LEU A 44 12.51 -2.22 13.21
CA LEU A 44 12.59 -0.77 13.42
C LEU A 44 12.65 -0.02 12.07
N THR A 45 13.37 -0.52 11.08
CA THR A 45 13.39 0.08 9.73
C THR A 45 12.00 0.02 9.09
N THR A 46 11.31 -1.12 9.22
CA THR A 46 9.91 -1.29 8.77
C THR A 46 9.00 -0.25 9.42
N PHE A 47 9.09 -0.12 10.74
CA PHE A 47 8.31 0.85 11.51
C PHE A 47 8.58 2.28 11.06
N GLY A 48 9.86 2.69 10.99
CA GLY A 48 10.25 4.07 10.64
C GLY A 48 9.82 4.44 9.22
N GLN A 49 10.05 3.55 8.26
CA GLN A 49 9.64 3.76 6.87
C GLN A 49 8.11 3.88 6.75
N LYS A 50 7.37 2.98 7.40
CA LYS A 50 5.91 2.98 7.34
C LYS A 50 5.31 4.18 8.05
N ASN A 51 5.90 4.60 9.17
CA ASN A 51 5.52 5.78 9.92
C ASN A 51 5.63 7.05 9.06
N LEU A 52 6.78 7.25 8.40
CA LEU A 52 7.01 8.40 7.53
C LEU A 52 6.08 8.38 6.32
N SER A 53 6.02 7.26 5.58
CA SER A 53 5.20 7.18 4.37
C SER A 53 3.72 7.42 4.66
N GLN A 54 3.19 6.82 5.74
CA GLN A 54 1.80 7.00 6.14
C GLN A 54 1.50 8.46 6.52
N PHE A 55 2.43 9.12 7.20
CA PHE A 55 2.28 10.54 7.54
C PHE A 55 2.21 11.41 6.30
N VAL A 56 3.13 11.21 5.36
CA VAL A 56 3.18 11.96 4.10
C VAL A 56 1.92 11.70 3.27
N ASP A 57 1.56 10.44 3.06
CA ASP A 57 0.40 10.06 2.24
C ASP A 57 -0.92 10.61 2.79
N ALA A 58 -1.09 10.59 4.12
CA ALA A 58 -2.32 11.07 4.75
C ALA A 58 -2.46 12.60 4.77
N ASN A 59 -1.36 13.34 4.85
CA ASN A 59 -1.40 14.76 5.16
C ASN A 59 -0.90 15.68 4.03
N ARG A 60 -0.14 15.15 3.06
CA ARG A 60 0.50 15.91 1.98
C ARG A 60 -0.49 16.79 1.20
N GLN A 61 -1.61 16.23 0.77
CA GLN A 61 -2.61 16.97 -0.01
C GLN A 61 -3.22 18.12 0.81
N PHE A 62 -3.65 17.81 2.02
CA PHE A 62 -4.24 18.80 2.91
C PHE A 62 -3.25 19.93 3.21
N PHE A 63 -1.99 19.60 3.51
CA PHE A 63 -0.96 20.59 3.80
C PHE A 63 -0.67 21.50 2.58
N MET A 64 -0.46 20.90 1.41
CA MET A 64 -0.13 21.64 0.19
C MET A 64 -1.24 22.58 -0.26
N ILE A 65 -2.51 22.19 -0.10
CA ILE A 65 -3.63 23.03 -0.50
C ILE A 65 -3.95 24.06 0.58
N SER A 66 -4.00 23.66 1.87
CA SER A 66 -4.48 24.53 2.95
C SER A 66 -3.42 25.49 3.50
N PHE A 67 -2.14 25.11 3.53
CA PHE A 67 -1.07 25.94 4.09
C PHE A 67 -0.16 26.53 3.02
N LEU A 68 0.38 25.73 2.10
CA LEU A 68 1.17 26.27 1.00
C LEU A 68 0.31 27.11 0.03
N GLY A 69 -1.01 26.80 -0.04
CA GLY A 69 -1.98 27.58 -0.80
C GLY A 69 -1.90 27.37 -2.31
N ILE A 70 -1.46 26.19 -2.77
CA ILE A 70 -1.57 25.82 -4.19
C ILE A 70 -3.00 25.39 -4.49
N SER A 71 -3.47 25.65 -5.73
CA SER A 71 -4.81 25.22 -6.12
C SER A 71 -4.91 23.70 -6.19
N GLY A 72 -6.09 23.16 -5.89
CA GLY A 72 -6.34 21.72 -5.98
C GLY A 72 -6.03 21.17 -7.38
N LYS A 73 -6.35 21.93 -8.46
CA LYS A 73 -6.02 21.57 -9.85
C LYS A 73 -4.51 21.43 -10.07
N ALA A 74 -3.71 22.38 -9.56
CA ALA A 74 -2.25 22.32 -9.66
C ALA A 74 -1.71 21.11 -8.90
N TYR A 75 -2.18 20.88 -7.67
CA TYR A 75 -1.80 19.70 -6.89
C TYR A 75 -2.15 18.40 -7.63
N GLY A 76 -3.37 18.25 -8.14
CA GLY A 76 -3.77 17.08 -8.89
C GLY A 76 -2.91 16.82 -10.12
N LEU A 77 -2.53 17.86 -10.86
CA LEU A 77 -1.62 17.74 -12.01
C LEU A 77 -0.21 17.29 -11.58
N ILE A 78 0.30 17.82 -10.47
CA ILE A 78 1.60 17.41 -9.93
C ILE A 78 1.56 15.91 -9.56
N VAL A 79 0.53 15.45 -8.86
CA VAL A 79 0.40 14.04 -8.46
C VAL A 79 0.21 13.13 -9.67
N PHE A 80 -0.49 13.59 -10.71
CA PHE A 80 -0.60 12.86 -11.97
C PHE A 80 0.76 12.65 -12.64
N LEU A 81 1.55 13.71 -12.77
CA LEU A 81 2.90 13.64 -13.35
C LEU A 81 3.86 12.82 -12.47
N GLU A 82 3.78 12.99 -11.16
CA GLU A 82 4.51 12.21 -10.17
C GLU A 82 4.30 10.71 -10.36
N SER A 83 3.03 10.28 -10.49
CA SER A 83 2.72 8.86 -10.62
C SER A 83 3.19 8.26 -11.95
N ILE A 84 3.22 9.05 -13.03
CA ILE A 84 3.84 8.63 -14.30
C ILE A 84 5.36 8.48 -14.13
N TYR A 85 5.99 9.46 -13.48
CA TYR A 85 7.42 9.40 -13.16
C TYR A 85 7.76 8.19 -12.29
N ASP A 86 6.98 7.91 -11.24
CA ASP A 86 7.15 6.78 -10.33
C ASP A 86 7.06 5.42 -11.07
N ALA A 87 6.18 5.31 -12.07
CA ALA A 87 6.10 4.12 -12.90
C ALA A 87 7.35 3.90 -13.77
N LEU A 88 8.00 4.96 -14.23
CA LEU A 88 9.26 4.91 -14.98
C LEU A 88 10.45 4.66 -14.05
N ASP A 89 10.48 5.34 -12.91
CA ASP A 89 11.56 5.27 -11.92
C ASP A 89 11.69 3.88 -11.30
N ASP A 90 10.60 3.16 -11.05
CA ASP A 90 10.64 1.79 -10.54
C ASP A 90 11.46 0.84 -11.43
N SER A 91 11.31 1.00 -12.75
CA SER A 91 12.07 0.19 -13.71
C SER A 91 13.55 0.58 -13.73
N LEU A 92 13.84 1.87 -13.64
CA LEU A 92 15.20 2.40 -13.63
C LEU A 92 15.92 2.10 -12.31
N SER A 93 15.24 2.30 -11.17
CA SER A 93 15.79 2.04 -9.85
C SER A 93 16.15 0.56 -9.68
N GLY A 94 15.29 -0.36 -10.15
CA GLY A 94 15.59 -1.79 -10.19
C GLY A 94 16.88 -2.10 -10.96
N LEU A 95 17.02 -1.55 -12.17
CA LEU A 95 18.22 -1.73 -13.00
C LEU A 95 19.50 -1.16 -12.35
N ILE A 96 19.38 0.01 -11.71
CA ILE A 96 20.52 0.66 -11.03
C ILE A 96 20.93 -0.17 -9.81
N ILE A 97 19.97 -0.59 -8.99
CA ILE A 97 20.20 -1.42 -7.80
C ILE A 97 20.83 -2.75 -8.21
N ASP A 98 20.35 -3.38 -9.27
CA ASP A 98 20.87 -4.67 -9.74
C ASP A 98 22.31 -4.58 -10.26
N ARG A 99 22.72 -3.44 -10.79
CA ARG A 99 24.10 -3.16 -11.23
C ARG A 99 25.03 -2.73 -10.11
N THR A 100 24.49 -2.36 -8.96
CA THR A 100 25.28 -1.85 -7.84
C THR A 100 26.12 -2.97 -7.22
N ARG A 101 27.42 -2.73 -7.08
CA ARG A 101 28.38 -3.63 -6.43
C ARG A 101 29.24 -2.80 -5.48
N THR A 102 28.96 -2.90 -4.18
CA THR A 102 29.72 -2.18 -3.16
C THR A 102 30.24 -3.13 -2.08
N ARG A 103 31.23 -2.69 -1.32
CA ARG A 103 31.76 -3.42 -0.14
C ARG A 103 30.70 -3.65 0.96
N TRP A 104 29.60 -2.90 0.94
CA TRP A 104 28.50 -3.02 1.91
C TRP A 104 27.36 -3.90 1.42
N GLY A 105 27.46 -4.45 0.22
CA GLY A 105 26.39 -5.17 -0.46
C GLY A 105 25.74 -4.34 -1.56
N ARG A 106 24.63 -4.83 -2.10
CA ARG A 106 23.89 -4.23 -3.22
C ARG A 106 22.77 -3.32 -2.75
N LEU A 107 22.03 -3.71 -1.72
CA LEU A 107 20.82 -3.05 -1.25
C LEU A 107 21.08 -2.07 -0.10
N ARG A 108 21.98 -2.43 0.81
CA ARG A 108 22.28 -1.65 2.02
C ARG A 108 22.75 -0.22 1.76
N PRO A 109 23.57 0.11 0.77
CA PRO A 109 23.99 1.50 0.52
C PRO A 109 22.83 2.46 0.34
N TYR A 110 21.74 2.00 -0.29
CA TYR A 110 20.56 2.83 -0.52
C TYR A 110 19.82 3.20 0.77
N MET A 111 19.94 2.41 1.85
CA MET A 111 19.37 2.75 3.14
C MET A 111 19.94 4.04 3.76
N ILE A 112 21.15 4.43 3.40
CA ILE A 112 21.81 5.62 3.95
C ILE A 112 21.94 6.75 2.94
N ILE A 113 22.23 6.43 1.66
CA ILE A 113 22.40 7.45 0.62
C ILE A 113 21.12 8.22 0.36
N THR A 114 19.96 7.58 0.49
CA THR A 114 18.67 8.20 0.24
C THR A 114 18.12 9.01 1.42
N VAL A 115 18.65 8.82 2.63
CA VAL A 115 18.20 9.53 3.84
C VAL A 115 18.20 11.06 3.66
N PRO A 116 19.27 11.72 3.20
CA PRO A 116 19.26 13.17 3.02
C PRO A 116 18.24 13.59 1.94
N VAL A 117 18.03 12.81 0.89
CA VAL A 117 17.12 13.15 -0.21
C VAL A 117 15.68 13.17 0.29
N TRP A 118 15.17 12.03 0.78
CA TRP A 118 13.77 11.98 1.27
C TRP A 118 13.59 12.75 2.58
N GLY A 119 14.62 12.87 3.40
CA GLY A 119 14.58 13.67 4.63
C GLY A 119 14.39 15.15 4.35
N ILE A 120 15.22 15.76 3.51
CA ILE A 120 15.09 17.16 3.08
C ILE A 120 13.76 17.36 2.35
N ALA A 121 13.40 16.44 1.44
CA ALA A 121 12.14 16.50 0.73
C ALA A 121 10.93 16.51 1.69
N THR A 122 10.94 15.69 2.77
CA THR A 122 9.90 15.71 3.80
C THR A 122 9.81 17.08 4.49
N LEU A 123 10.95 17.69 4.81
CA LEU A 123 10.97 19.05 5.35
C LEU A 123 10.33 20.04 4.37
N MET A 124 10.66 19.95 3.09
CA MET A 124 10.07 20.81 2.06
C MET A 124 8.57 20.57 1.91
N LEU A 125 8.09 19.32 2.03
CA LEU A 125 6.68 18.97 1.92
C LEU A 125 5.81 19.61 3.02
N PHE A 126 6.36 19.78 4.22
CA PHE A 126 5.63 20.26 5.40
C PHE A 126 6.17 21.59 5.94
N THR A 127 6.71 22.45 5.06
CA THR A 127 7.09 23.82 5.39
C THR A 127 6.61 24.77 4.32
N THR A 128 6.25 26.00 4.73
CA THR A 128 5.85 27.09 3.85
C THR A 128 6.85 28.24 3.99
N PRO A 129 7.95 28.26 3.21
CA PRO A 129 8.95 29.32 3.32
C PRO A 129 8.35 30.69 3.01
N ALA A 130 8.57 31.66 3.89
CA ALA A 130 8.03 33.02 3.77
C ALA A 130 8.45 33.75 2.46
N MET A 131 9.53 33.29 1.82
CA MET A 131 9.99 33.82 0.55
C MET A 131 9.10 33.46 -0.66
N LEU A 132 8.21 32.48 -0.53
CA LEU A 132 7.33 32.01 -1.60
C LEU A 132 6.08 32.88 -1.70
N SER A 133 6.18 34.06 -2.30
CA SER A 133 5.06 34.99 -2.42
C SER A 133 4.15 34.72 -3.63
N GLY A 134 4.70 34.15 -4.71
CA GLY A 134 3.99 33.90 -5.97
C GLY A 134 3.49 32.46 -6.12
N GLN A 135 2.32 32.28 -6.77
CA GLN A 135 1.74 30.94 -7.05
C GLN A 135 2.71 30.03 -7.83
N THR A 136 3.42 30.58 -8.81
CA THR A 136 4.40 29.80 -9.60
C THR A 136 5.54 29.28 -8.72
N GLN A 137 6.04 30.10 -7.79
CA GLN A 137 7.10 29.69 -6.86
C GLN A 137 6.63 28.57 -5.94
N LYS A 138 5.40 28.67 -5.43
CA LYS A 138 4.78 27.61 -4.58
C LYS A 138 4.60 26.31 -5.35
N ILE A 139 4.17 26.38 -6.61
CA ILE A 139 4.04 25.21 -7.48
C ILE A 139 5.40 24.56 -7.74
N ILE A 140 6.43 25.34 -8.08
CA ILE A 140 7.79 24.82 -8.29
C ILE A 140 8.31 24.16 -7.01
N TRP A 141 8.11 24.79 -5.86
CA TRP A 141 8.47 24.22 -4.56
C TRP A 141 7.80 22.88 -4.30
N ALA A 142 6.48 22.80 -4.53
CA ALA A 142 5.72 21.55 -4.38
C ALA A 142 6.20 20.45 -5.34
N VAL A 143 6.48 20.78 -6.60
CA VAL A 143 7.02 19.84 -7.59
C VAL A 143 8.36 19.30 -7.11
N ILE A 144 9.31 20.15 -6.75
CA ILE A 144 10.64 19.72 -6.28
C ILE A 144 10.51 18.83 -5.05
N ALA A 145 9.69 19.23 -4.06
CA ALA A 145 9.51 18.49 -2.83
C ALA A 145 8.88 17.09 -3.06
N ILE A 146 7.83 17.01 -3.88
CA ILE A 146 7.12 15.76 -4.16
C ILE A 146 8.01 14.80 -4.95
N PHE A 147 8.66 15.28 -6.02
CA PHE A 147 9.52 14.43 -6.85
C PHE A 147 10.78 13.98 -6.11
N ALA A 148 11.41 14.85 -5.32
CA ALA A 148 12.56 14.48 -4.50
C ALA A 148 12.20 13.44 -3.42
N TYR A 149 11.02 13.59 -2.79
CA TYR A 149 10.54 12.61 -1.83
C TYR A 149 10.36 11.23 -2.48
N ASN A 150 9.68 11.17 -3.61
CA ASN A 150 9.44 9.90 -4.32
C ASN A 150 10.73 9.27 -4.81
N LEU A 151 11.60 10.03 -5.44
CA LEU A 151 12.93 9.55 -5.85
C LEU A 151 13.68 8.92 -4.67
N GLY A 152 13.75 9.63 -3.55
CA GLY A 152 14.40 9.13 -2.36
C GLY A 152 13.76 7.85 -1.81
N MET A 153 12.43 7.78 -1.79
CA MET A 153 11.69 6.63 -1.27
C MET A 153 11.72 5.42 -2.21
N SER A 154 11.72 5.60 -3.53
CA SER A 154 11.87 4.51 -4.51
C SER A 154 13.17 3.72 -4.27
N TYR A 155 14.29 4.42 -4.18
CA TYR A 155 15.56 3.76 -3.91
C TYR A 155 15.69 3.27 -2.46
N PHE A 156 15.10 3.96 -1.50
CA PHE A 156 15.05 3.48 -0.11
C PHE A 156 14.28 2.16 -0.01
N ASN A 157 13.22 1.99 -0.78
CA ASN A 157 12.41 0.77 -0.79
C ASN A 157 13.18 -0.50 -1.21
N ALA A 158 14.41 -0.37 -1.74
CA ALA A 158 15.32 -1.50 -1.99
C ALA A 158 15.55 -2.36 -0.73
N TRP A 159 15.45 -1.79 0.48
CA TRP A 159 15.59 -2.54 1.73
C TRP A 159 14.50 -3.62 1.90
N ASN A 160 13.32 -3.48 1.29
CA ASN A 160 12.28 -4.50 1.32
C ASN A 160 12.75 -5.80 0.63
N ILE A 161 13.60 -5.69 -0.41
CA ILE A 161 14.19 -6.83 -1.10
C ILE A 161 15.22 -7.53 -0.18
N LEU A 162 15.84 -6.77 0.73
CA LEU A 162 16.79 -7.30 1.70
C LEU A 162 16.19 -8.40 2.58
N LEU A 163 14.86 -8.36 2.83
CA LEU A 163 14.13 -9.40 3.54
C LEU A 163 14.41 -10.81 3.00
N TYR A 164 14.48 -10.93 1.67
CA TYR A 164 14.71 -12.21 0.99
C TYR A 164 16.19 -12.62 0.96
N ASN A 165 17.09 -11.67 1.29
CA ASN A 165 18.55 -11.85 1.21
C ASN A 165 19.23 -11.91 2.59
N ILE A 166 18.48 -11.70 3.68
CA ILE A 166 19.03 -11.75 5.05
C ILE A 166 19.29 -13.19 5.49
N THR A 167 18.42 -14.12 5.12
CA THR A 167 18.49 -15.51 5.57
C THR A 167 18.14 -16.50 4.45
N PRO A 168 18.85 -17.61 4.35
CA PRO A 168 18.47 -18.73 3.50
C PRO A 168 17.33 -19.57 4.10
N SER A 169 17.09 -19.50 5.42
CA SER A 169 16.05 -20.26 6.08
C SER A 169 14.65 -19.71 5.79
N LEU A 170 13.80 -20.53 5.15
CA LEU A 170 12.40 -20.19 4.86
C LEU A 170 11.61 -19.88 6.14
N LYS A 171 11.80 -20.70 7.19
CA LYS A 171 11.11 -20.54 8.48
C LYS A 171 11.46 -19.22 9.18
N GLU A 172 12.74 -18.83 9.20
CA GLU A 172 13.16 -17.53 9.74
C GLU A 172 12.58 -16.38 8.92
N ARG A 173 12.60 -16.50 7.59
CA ARG A 173 12.06 -15.49 6.68
C ARG A 173 10.57 -15.30 6.89
N ASP A 174 9.79 -16.40 6.96
CA ASP A 174 8.34 -16.32 7.15
C ASP A 174 7.97 -15.69 8.50
N ASN A 175 8.69 -16.05 9.57
CA ASN A 175 8.52 -15.41 10.86
C ASN A 175 8.88 -13.91 10.84
N LEU A 176 9.92 -13.53 10.13
CA LEU A 176 10.32 -12.13 10.00
C LEU A 176 9.28 -11.34 9.18
N ILE A 177 8.74 -11.93 8.10
CA ILE A 177 7.64 -11.34 7.33
C ILE A 177 6.41 -11.11 8.23
N ALA A 178 5.97 -12.14 8.94
CA ALA A 178 4.79 -12.03 9.80
C ALA A 178 4.96 -10.96 10.89
N THR A 179 6.14 -10.93 11.54
CA THR A 179 6.44 -9.94 12.57
C THR A 179 6.57 -8.53 11.99
N SER A 180 7.15 -8.38 10.78
CA SER A 180 7.28 -7.08 10.13
C SER A 180 5.91 -6.47 9.79
N LYS A 181 4.92 -7.28 9.40
CA LYS A 181 3.55 -6.81 9.16
C LYS A 181 2.89 -6.25 10.41
N PHE A 182 3.19 -6.79 11.58
CA PHE A 182 2.74 -6.22 12.83
C PHE A 182 3.39 -4.84 13.11
N PHE A 183 4.69 -4.71 12.84
CA PHE A 183 5.38 -3.41 13.00
C PHE A 183 4.94 -2.37 11.96
N GLU A 184 4.57 -2.78 10.74
CA GLU A 184 3.91 -1.89 9.77
C GLU A 184 2.60 -1.32 10.35
N LEU A 185 1.77 -2.14 11.00
CA LEU A 185 0.53 -1.66 11.65
C LEU A 185 0.82 -0.62 12.74
N ILE A 186 1.79 -0.89 13.61
CA ILE A 186 2.18 0.08 14.65
C ILE A 186 2.69 1.37 14.00
N GLY A 187 3.45 1.28 12.90
CA GLY A 187 3.94 2.43 12.14
C GLY A 187 2.83 3.33 11.60
N VAL A 188 1.65 2.78 11.29
CA VAL A 188 0.47 3.55 10.86
C VAL A 188 -0.20 4.31 12.01
N TRP A 189 -0.12 3.79 13.23
CA TRP A 189 -0.87 4.34 14.38
C TRP A 189 -0.42 5.75 14.78
N ILE A 190 0.89 6.02 14.81
CA ILE A 190 1.40 7.34 15.22
C ILE A 190 0.94 8.45 14.26
N PRO A 191 1.08 8.32 12.93
CA PRO A 191 0.52 9.28 11.99
C PRO A 191 -1.00 9.48 12.13
N SER A 192 -1.74 8.43 12.47
CA SER A 192 -3.18 8.50 12.66
C SER A 192 -3.60 9.34 13.89
N LEU A 193 -2.70 9.57 14.83
CA LEU A 193 -2.93 10.43 16.00
C LEU A 193 -2.62 11.91 15.72
N VAL A 194 -1.94 12.24 14.61
CA VAL A 194 -1.55 13.63 14.28
C VAL A 194 -2.74 14.60 14.30
N PRO A 195 -3.94 14.27 13.78
CA PRO A 195 -5.10 15.15 13.85
C PRO A 195 -5.48 15.59 15.28
N ILE A 196 -5.23 14.73 16.28
CA ILE A 196 -5.45 15.06 17.69
C ILE A 196 -4.52 16.20 18.11
N PHE A 197 -3.22 16.07 17.82
CA PHE A 197 -2.24 17.08 18.16
C PHE A 197 -2.47 18.38 17.38
N VAL A 198 -2.81 18.29 16.07
CA VAL A 198 -3.14 19.45 15.24
C VAL A 198 -4.34 20.23 15.78
N THR A 199 -5.30 19.54 16.40
CA THR A 199 -6.49 20.19 16.97
C THR A 199 -6.26 20.77 18.36
N PHE A 200 -5.51 20.07 19.22
CA PHE A 200 -5.38 20.46 20.64
C PHE A 200 -4.14 21.28 20.94
N LEU A 201 -3.02 21.07 20.26
CA LEU A 201 -1.76 21.76 20.56
C LEU A 201 -1.84 23.29 20.39
N PRO A 202 -2.47 23.83 19.31
CA PRO A 202 -2.70 25.27 19.19
C PRO A 202 -3.49 25.86 20.37
N LYS A 203 -4.47 25.12 20.89
CA LYS A 203 -5.30 25.55 22.05
C LYS A 203 -4.50 25.54 23.35
N ILE A 204 -3.72 24.47 23.59
CA ILE A 204 -2.90 24.31 24.81
C ILE A 204 -1.77 25.35 24.84
N THR A 205 -1.18 25.67 23.68
CA THR A 205 -0.10 26.64 23.58
C THR A 205 -0.57 28.09 23.51
N ASN A 206 -1.87 28.35 23.68
CA ASN A 206 -2.48 29.68 23.54
C ASN A 206 -2.11 30.35 22.19
N GLY A 207 -2.09 29.58 21.11
CA GLY A 207 -1.80 30.04 19.76
C GLY A 207 -0.32 30.27 19.47
N LYS A 208 0.61 29.93 20.37
CA LYS A 208 2.06 30.06 20.06
C LYS A 208 2.51 29.13 18.93
N VAL A 209 1.84 27.99 18.78
CA VAL A 209 2.08 27.03 17.70
C VAL A 209 0.76 26.85 16.96
N GLY A 210 0.70 27.25 15.69
CA GLY A 210 -0.46 27.03 14.83
C GLY A 210 -0.50 25.60 14.27
N MET A 211 -1.59 25.26 13.58
CA MET A 211 -1.77 23.94 12.93
C MET A 211 -0.62 23.62 11.96
N GLU A 212 -0.18 24.63 11.18
CA GLU A 212 0.95 24.50 10.27
C GLU A 212 2.22 24.05 11.00
N GLY A 213 2.56 24.73 12.10
CA GLY A 213 3.72 24.40 12.93
C GLY A 213 3.66 22.99 13.53
N VAL A 214 2.46 22.48 13.85
CA VAL A 214 2.27 21.11 14.33
C VAL A 214 2.56 20.12 13.22
N TYR A 215 2.03 20.31 11.99
CA TYR A 215 2.34 19.45 10.85
C TYR A 215 3.83 19.44 10.52
N SER A 216 4.47 20.62 10.51
CA SER A 216 5.92 20.75 10.27
C SER A 216 6.72 20.01 11.34
N GLY A 217 6.36 20.17 12.61
CA GLY A 217 7.00 19.48 13.73
C GLY A 217 6.87 17.95 13.65
N PHE A 218 5.70 17.44 13.30
CA PHE A 218 5.51 16.01 13.07
C PHE A 218 6.27 15.52 11.84
N GLY A 219 6.28 16.27 10.73
CA GLY A 219 7.08 15.94 9.54
C GLY A 219 8.55 15.78 9.86
N ILE A 220 9.12 16.73 10.61
CA ILE A 220 10.51 16.67 11.09
C ILE A 220 10.72 15.45 11.99
N GLY A 221 9.85 15.24 12.99
CA GLY A 221 9.97 14.13 13.92
C GLY A 221 9.91 12.76 13.23
N MET A 222 8.96 12.56 12.28
CA MET A 222 8.84 11.33 11.50
C MET A 222 10.06 11.11 10.61
N ALA A 223 10.58 12.17 9.97
CA ALA A 223 11.79 12.09 9.16
C ALA A 223 13.01 11.69 10.00
N ILE A 224 13.17 12.26 11.21
CA ILE A 224 14.26 11.90 12.13
C ILE A 224 14.13 10.42 12.57
N ILE A 225 12.94 9.96 12.95
CA ILE A 225 12.71 8.57 13.36
C ILE A 225 13.06 7.63 12.19
N ALA A 226 12.58 7.92 10.99
CA ALA A 226 12.85 7.12 9.80
C ALA A 226 14.34 7.12 9.45
N ALA A 227 15.02 8.27 9.54
CA ALA A 227 16.46 8.38 9.31
C ALA A 227 17.27 7.57 10.33
N PHE A 228 16.95 7.70 11.61
CA PHE A 228 17.62 6.94 12.68
C PHE A 228 17.46 5.42 12.46
N THR A 229 16.25 4.96 12.17
CA THR A 229 15.98 3.53 11.96
C THR A 229 16.64 3.01 10.68
N ALA A 230 16.70 3.81 9.61
CA ALA A 230 17.40 3.48 8.36
C ALA A 230 18.91 3.34 8.56
N VAL A 231 19.51 4.31 9.26
CA VAL A 231 20.95 4.30 9.61
C VAL A 231 21.28 3.10 10.50
N TYR A 232 20.46 2.85 11.53
CA TYR A 232 20.63 1.67 12.37
C TYR A 232 20.50 0.37 11.57
N GLY A 233 19.54 0.27 10.68
CA GLY A 233 19.36 -0.85 9.75
C GLY A 233 20.58 -1.07 8.87
N PHE A 234 21.15 -0.02 8.29
CA PHE A 234 22.36 -0.10 7.48
C PHE A 234 23.53 -0.75 8.22
N PHE A 235 23.78 -0.37 9.47
CA PHE A 235 24.89 -0.93 10.26
C PHE A 235 24.60 -2.33 10.79
N ALA A 236 23.36 -2.65 11.11
CA ALA A 236 23.01 -3.91 11.75
C ALA A 236 22.73 -5.05 10.77
N LEU A 237 22.06 -4.77 9.64
CA LEU A 237 21.63 -5.79 8.66
C LEU A 237 22.80 -6.24 7.78
N ARG A 238 22.74 -7.50 7.32
CA ARG A 238 23.74 -8.08 6.39
C ARG A 238 23.04 -8.87 5.28
N GLU A 239 23.51 -8.69 4.07
CA GLU A 239 23.12 -9.52 2.92
C GLU A 239 23.90 -10.84 2.96
N ARG A 240 23.19 -11.99 2.99
CA ARG A 240 23.81 -13.32 3.06
C ARG A 240 23.51 -14.17 1.85
N VAL A 241 22.34 -14.00 1.23
CA VAL A 241 21.93 -14.80 0.08
C VAL A 241 22.33 -14.07 -1.19
N PRO A 242 23.26 -14.62 -2.02
CA PRO A 242 23.53 -14.07 -3.34
C PRO A 242 22.29 -14.25 -4.22
N LEU A 243 21.95 -13.21 -4.98
CA LEU A 243 20.87 -13.33 -5.97
C LEU A 243 21.32 -14.17 -7.15
N ALA A 244 20.34 -14.90 -7.72
CA ALA A 244 20.54 -15.65 -8.95
C ALA A 244 21.18 -14.78 -10.04
N SER A 245 22.07 -15.38 -10.84
CA SER A 245 22.72 -14.69 -11.94
C SER A 245 21.69 -14.21 -12.97
N ARG A 246 22.00 -13.10 -13.62
CA ARG A 246 21.14 -12.42 -14.61
C ARG A 246 20.70 -13.35 -15.76
N GLU A 247 21.45 -14.40 -16.04
CA GLU A 247 21.20 -15.40 -17.08
C GLU A 247 19.91 -16.22 -16.82
N GLN A 248 19.44 -16.29 -15.57
CA GLN A 248 18.22 -17.00 -15.20
C GLN A 248 16.95 -16.10 -15.21
N MET A 249 17.10 -14.80 -15.36
CA MET A 249 15.98 -13.88 -15.53
C MET A 249 15.66 -13.73 -17.02
N GLN A 250 14.65 -14.42 -17.51
CA GLN A 250 14.10 -14.14 -18.83
C GLN A 250 13.62 -12.69 -18.88
N GLU A 251 14.29 -11.86 -19.67
CA GLU A 251 13.84 -10.49 -19.97
C GLU A 251 12.54 -10.56 -20.81
N ILE A 252 11.43 -10.69 -20.13
CA ILE A 252 10.13 -10.55 -20.81
C ILE A 252 9.93 -9.06 -21.04
N GLY A 253 9.92 -8.65 -22.31
CA GLY A 253 9.72 -7.26 -22.69
C GLY A 253 8.41 -6.70 -22.12
N ILE A 254 8.43 -5.49 -21.57
CA ILE A 254 7.27 -4.82 -20.97
C ILE A 254 6.10 -4.81 -21.98
N ILE A 255 6.35 -4.54 -23.25
CA ILE A 255 5.35 -4.48 -24.33
C ILE A 255 4.67 -5.85 -24.55
N ASP A 256 5.43 -6.94 -24.54
CA ASP A 256 4.87 -8.28 -24.70
C ASP A 256 4.10 -8.72 -23.47
N SER A 257 4.51 -8.27 -22.30
CA SER A 257 3.78 -8.43 -21.05
C SER A 257 2.39 -7.77 -21.11
N PHE A 258 2.31 -6.55 -21.63
CA PHE A 258 1.05 -5.83 -21.85
C PHE A 258 0.15 -6.52 -22.88
N LYS A 259 0.71 -6.96 -24.01
CA LYS A 259 -0.05 -7.70 -25.04
C LYS A 259 -0.65 -9.00 -24.47
N ASN A 260 0.12 -9.72 -23.66
CA ASN A 260 -0.34 -10.96 -23.03
C ASN A 260 -1.39 -10.70 -21.95
N ALA A 261 -1.28 -9.61 -21.20
CA ALA A 261 -2.27 -9.19 -20.21
C ALA A 261 -3.63 -8.89 -20.84
N ILE A 262 -3.66 -8.14 -21.95
CA ILE A 262 -4.89 -7.80 -22.67
C ILE A 262 -5.56 -9.04 -23.27
N LYS A 263 -4.78 -10.02 -23.72
CA LYS A 263 -5.29 -11.30 -24.25
C LYS A 263 -5.84 -12.23 -23.14
N ASN A 264 -5.39 -12.04 -21.91
CA ASN A 264 -5.86 -12.80 -20.75
C ASN A 264 -7.11 -12.12 -20.16
N ARG A 265 -8.30 -12.55 -20.63
CA ARG A 265 -9.58 -11.95 -20.23
C ARG A 265 -9.78 -11.83 -18.71
N PRO A 266 -9.60 -12.87 -17.88
CA PRO A 266 -9.78 -12.72 -16.43
C PRO A 266 -8.78 -11.74 -15.80
N MET A 267 -7.55 -11.70 -16.29
CA MET A 267 -6.56 -10.72 -15.85
C MET A 267 -6.99 -9.28 -16.18
N PHE A 268 -7.44 -9.05 -17.40
CA PHE A 268 -7.91 -7.75 -17.85
C PHE A 268 -9.11 -7.25 -17.02
N VAL A 269 -10.05 -8.15 -16.71
CA VAL A 269 -11.19 -7.81 -15.83
C VAL A 269 -10.74 -7.45 -14.42
N LEU A 270 -9.76 -8.15 -13.84
CA LEU A 270 -9.21 -7.80 -12.53
C LEU A 270 -8.51 -6.43 -12.55
N ILE A 271 -7.77 -6.13 -13.60
CA ILE A 271 -7.12 -4.82 -13.79
C ILE A 271 -8.18 -3.71 -13.82
N ILE A 272 -9.23 -3.86 -14.64
CA ILE A 272 -10.32 -2.89 -14.71
C ILE A 272 -11.04 -2.73 -13.38
N SER A 273 -11.33 -3.84 -12.69
CA SER A 273 -11.98 -3.77 -11.38
C SER A 273 -11.09 -3.07 -10.35
N GLY A 274 -9.79 -3.34 -10.35
CA GLY A 274 -8.81 -2.65 -9.52
C GLY A 274 -8.71 -1.16 -9.84
N PHE A 275 -8.69 -0.80 -11.14
CA PHE A 275 -8.68 0.59 -11.59
C PHE A 275 -9.88 1.36 -11.04
N PHE A 276 -11.09 0.88 -11.26
CA PHE A 276 -12.28 1.52 -10.72
C PHE A 276 -12.35 1.49 -9.19
N GLY A 277 -11.91 0.39 -8.57
CA GLY A 277 -11.79 0.29 -7.11
C GLY A 277 -10.86 1.33 -6.50
N GLY A 278 -9.86 1.80 -7.27
CA GLY A 278 -8.93 2.87 -6.90
C GLY A 278 -9.59 4.23 -6.69
N PHE A 279 -10.74 4.52 -7.35
CA PHE A 279 -11.45 5.79 -7.21
C PHE A 279 -11.93 6.09 -5.78
N LYS A 280 -11.99 5.09 -4.91
CA LYS A 280 -12.23 5.32 -3.47
C LYS A 280 -11.18 6.25 -2.85
N SER A 281 -9.95 6.28 -3.37
CA SER A 281 -8.88 7.14 -2.86
C SER A 281 -9.12 8.63 -3.10
N VAL A 282 -9.96 8.99 -4.09
CA VAL A 282 -10.42 10.36 -4.28
C VAL A 282 -11.24 10.83 -3.08
N GLY A 283 -12.14 9.99 -2.57
CA GLY A 283 -12.88 10.26 -1.33
C GLY A 283 -11.97 10.33 -0.11
N ALA A 284 -11.04 9.38 0.02
CA ALA A 284 -10.09 9.35 1.12
C ALA A 284 -9.18 10.58 1.17
N SER A 285 -8.72 11.08 0.03
CA SER A 285 -7.87 12.27 -0.03
C SER A 285 -8.60 13.57 0.33
N SER A 286 -9.95 13.59 0.24
CA SER A 286 -10.77 14.70 0.71
C SER A 286 -11.19 14.60 2.18
N GLU A 287 -10.82 13.52 2.86
CA GLU A 287 -11.26 13.20 4.22
C GLU A 287 -10.89 14.29 5.24
N SER A 288 -9.66 14.80 5.22
CA SER A 288 -9.23 15.87 6.13
C SER A 288 -10.02 17.17 5.90
N PHE A 289 -10.33 17.49 4.65
CA PHE A 289 -11.18 18.66 4.34
C PHE A 289 -12.61 18.46 4.87
N PHE A 290 -13.20 17.29 4.64
CA PHE A 290 -14.52 16.96 5.18
C PHE A 290 -14.55 17.06 6.71
N TRP A 291 -13.63 16.42 7.42
CA TRP A 291 -13.64 16.44 8.88
C TRP A 291 -13.42 17.84 9.46
N LEU A 292 -12.47 18.61 8.90
CA LEU A 292 -12.21 19.97 9.39
C LEU A 292 -13.38 20.91 9.11
N HIS A 293 -13.85 20.96 7.87
CA HIS A 293 -14.81 21.98 7.45
C HIS A 293 -16.26 21.62 7.77
N ASN A 294 -16.68 20.36 7.58
CA ASN A 294 -18.05 19.93 7.86
C ASN A 294 -18.28 19.68 9.35
N THR A 295 -17.35 19.04 10.05
CA THR A 295 -17.53 18.68 11.46
C THR A 295 -16.81 19.61 12.43
N GLY A 296 -15.96 20.49 11.94
CA GLY A 296 -15.23 21.49 12.73
C GLY A 296 -14.00 20.94 13.47
N SER A 297 -13.65 19.63 13.30
CA SER A 297 -12.49 19.04 13.96
C SER A 297 -11.95 17.83 13.23
N LEU A 298 -10.64 17.80 13.01
CA LEU A 298 -9.95 16.63 12.45
C LEU A 298 -9.99 15.41 13.39
N VAL A 299 -10.13 15.63 14.72
CA VAL A 299 -10.23 14.55 15.73
C VAL A 299 -11.43 13.64 15.45
N ASN A 300 -12.51 14.20 14.92
CA ASN A 300 -13.71 13.44 14.58
C ASN A 300 -13.41 12.33 13.56
N GLY A 301 -12.52 12.60 12.59
CA GLY A 301 -12.03 11.61 11.64
C GLY A 301 -11.20 10.53 12.31
N THR A 302 -10.33 10.89 13.23
CA THR A 302 -9.53 9.91 13.99
C THR A 302 -10.41 8.98 14.82
N ILE A 303 -11.40 9.54 15.53
CA ILE A 303 -12.36 8.75 16.34
C ILE A 303 -13.16 7.82 15.42
N ALA A 304 -13.74 8.34 14.33
CA ALA A 304 -14.47 7.52 13.36
C ALA A 304 -13.59 6.41 12.79
N GLY A 305 -12.35 6.72 12.43
CA GLY A 305 -11.37 5.77 11.90
C GLY A 305 -11.06 4.60 12.84
N LEU A 306 -10.96 4.85 14.15
CA LEU A 306 -10.77 3.79 15.15
C LEU A 306 -11.91 2.77 15.11
N PHE A 307 -13.15 3.23 15.10
CA PHE A 307 -14.33 2.36 15.10
C PHE A 307 -14.55 1.68 13.73
N THR A 308 -14.32 2.38 12.62
CA THR A 308 -14.45 1.79 11.28
C THR A 308 -13.37 0.75 10.97
N GLY A 309 -12.26 0.75 11.72
CA GLY A 309 -11.22 -0.27 11.65
C GLY A 309 -11.57 -1.59 12.33
N LEU A 310 -12.39 -1.57 13.39
CA LEU A 310 -12.71 -2.75 14.20
C LEU A 310 -13.33 -3.93 13.41
N PRO A 311 -14.26 -3.71 12.46
CA PRO A 311 -14.82 -4.80 11.68
C PRO A 311 -13.80 -5.62 10.89
N ASN A 312 -12.64 -5.06 10.55
CA ASN A 312 -11.60 -5.79 9.83
C ASN A 312 -11.16 -7.05 10.58
N TYR A 313 -11.09 -7.00 11.90
CA TYR A 313 -10.66 -8.12 12.73
C TYR A 313 -11.70 -9.24 12.80
N ILE A 314 -12.98 -8.92 12.64
CA ILE A 314 -14.10 -9.88 12.71
C ILE A 314 -14.45 -10.41 11.31
N ILE A 315 -14.60 -9.53 10.33
CA ILE A 315 -15.11 -9.88 9.00
C ILE A 315 -14.05 -10.59 8.15
N THR A 316 -12.77 -10.21 8.28
CA THR A 316 -11.70 -10.84 7.49
C THR A 316 -11.60 -12.35 7.71
N PRO A 317 -11.61 -12.89 8.96
CA PRO A 317 -11.62 -14.34 9.21
C PRO A 317 -12.91 -15.04 8.78
N LEU A 318 -14.02 -14.31 8.67
CA LEU A 318 -15.31 -14.89 8.23
C LEU A 318 -15.44 -14.93 6.70
N THR A 319 -14.66 -14.13 5.98
CA THR A 319 -14.73 -14.03 4.51
C THR A 319 -14.51 -15.37 3.79
N PRO A 320 -13.58 -16.27 4.19
CA PRO A 320 -13.45 -17.58 3.55
C PRO A 320 -14.74 -18.39 3.56
N LYS A 321 -15.55 -18.32 4.62
CA LYS A 321 -16.85 -19.01 4.68
C LYS A 321 -17.83 -18.50 3.62
N LEU A 322 -17.83 -17.19 3.36
CA LEU A 322 -18.63 -16.58 2.29
C LEU A 322 -18.13 -17.02 0.91
N ILE A 323 -16.80 -17.06 0.72
CA ILE A 323 -16.17 -17.52 -0.53
C ILE A 323 -16.51 -18.99 -0.80
N HIS A 324 -16.46 -19.85 0.21
CA HIS A 324 -16.83 -21.26 0.05
C HIS A 324 -18.30 -21.44 -0.34
N LYS A 325 -19.20 -20.59 0.20
CA LYS A 325 -20.64 -20.71 -0.06
C LYS A 325 -21.06 -20.12 -1.41
N PHE A 326 -20.51 -18.96 -1.80
CA PHE A 326 -20.99 -18.20 -2.95
C PHE A 326 -19.96 -18.09 -4.09
N GLY A 327 -18.71 -18.52 -3.85
CA GLY A 327 -17.58 -18.29 -4.74
C GLY A 327 -16.97 -16.89 -4.57
N ALA A 328 -15.67 -16.76 -4.83
CA ALA A 328 -14.92 -15.49 -4.65
C ALA A 328 -15.49 -14.35 -5.51
N ARG A 329 -15.82 -14.63 -6.77
CA ARG A 329 -16.39 -13.65 -7.71
C ARG A 329 -17.72 -13.09 -7.20
N ASN A 330 -18.68 -13.94 -6.89
CA ASN A 330 -20.02 -13.48 -6.48
C ASN A 330 -19.99 -12.78 -5.12
N THR A 331 -19.13 -13.24 -4.20
CA THR A 331 -18.89 -12.58 -2.91
C THR A 331 -18.31 -11.18 -3.11
N ALA A 332 -17.35 -11.01 -4.03
CA ALA A 332 -16.77 -9.71 -4.35
C ALA A 332 -17.79 -8.76 -5.01
N ILE A 333 -18.62 -9.27 -5.93
CA ILE A 333 -19.70 -8.49 -6.57
C ILE A 333 -20.70 -8.02 -5.50
N GLY A 334 -21.17 -8.94 -4.65
CA GLY A 334 -22.10 -8.62 -3.57
C GLY A 334 -21.54 -7.58 -2.60
N ALA A 335 -20.28 -7.71 -2.21
CA ALA A 335 -19.59 -6.74 -1.37
C ALA A 335 -19.44 -5.37 -2.06
N GLY A 336 -19.14 -5.33 -3.37
CA GLY A 336 -19.09 -4.10 -4.15
C GLY A 336 -20.43 -3.38 -4.20
N ILE A 337 -21.50 -4.08 -4.54
CA ILE A 337 -22.86 -3.53 -4.62
C ILE A 337 -23.33 -3.04 -3.23
N PHE A 338 -23.16 -3.87 -2.19
CA PHE A 338 -23.50 -3.48 -0.82
C PHE A 338 -22.76 -2.22 -0.38
N GLY A 339 -21.43 -2.15 -0.65
CA GLY A 339 -20.66 -0.98 -0.32
C GLY A 339 -21.09 0.26 -1.08
N GLY A 340 -21.40 0.14 -2.37
CA GLY A 340 -21.95 1.23 -3.18
C GLY A 340 -23.27 1.75 -2.63
N ILE A 341 -24.19 0.85 -2.29
CA ILE A 341 -25.49 1.21 -1.66
C ILE A 341 -25.25 1.89 -0.31
N ALA A 342 -24.39 1.32 0.55
CA ALA A 342 -24.13 1.87 1.89
C ALA A 342 -23.59 3.30 1.85
N TYR A 343 -22.63 3.60 0.97
CA TYR A 343 -22.10 4.95 0.78
C TYR A 343 -23.14 5.91 0.16
N THR A 344 -23.98 5.42 -0.74
CA THR A 344 -25.08 6.22 -1.30
C THR A 344 -26.10 6.56 -0.22
N LEU A 345 -26.48 5.59 0.61
CA LEU A 345 -27.38 5.82 1.75
C LEU A 345 -26.75 6.77 2.78
N LEU A 346 -25.46 6.65 3.06
CA LEU A 346 -24.74 7.60 3.88
C LEU A 346 -24.92 9.03 3.34
N PHE A 347 -24.74 9.25 2.02
CA PHE A 347 -24.92 10.57 1.42
C PHE A 347 -26.37 11.05 1.55
N VAL A 348 -27.34 10.24 1.13
CA VAL A 348 -28.76 10.63 1.10
C VAL A 348 -29.30 10.94 2.49
N PHE A 349 -29.02 10.08 3.47
CA PHE A 349 -29.56 10.26 4.82
C PHE A 349 -28.82 11.28 5.67
N THR A 350 -27.57 11.61 5.33
CA THR A 350 -26.77 12.57 6.10
C THR A 350 -26.77 13.97 5.48
N TYR A 351 -27.15 14.11 4.19
CA TYR A 351 -27.08 15.37 3.46
C TYR A 351 -28.02 16.46 3.99
N GLN A 352 -29.25 16.13 4.38
CA GLN A 352 -30.28 17.11 4.75
C GLN A 352 -30.64 17.15 6.25
N PRO A 353 -30.87 16.04 6.96
CA PRO A 353 -31.37 16.08 8.32
C PRO A 353 -30.31 16.44 9.37
N PHE A 354 -29.05 16.22 9.07
CA PHE A 354 -27.97 16.44 10.00
C PHE A 354 -27.11 17.61 9.53
N LYS A 355 -27.31 18.78 10.14
CA LYS A 355 -26.35 19.89 10.03
C LYS A 355 -25.08 19.51 10.77
N ILE A 356 -24.29 18.59 10.19
CA ILE A 356 -23.05 18.12 10.78
C ILE A 356 -22.15 19.33 10.96
N GLY A 357 -21.74 19.60 12.20
CA GLY A 357 -20.75 20.61 12.54
C GLY A 357 -21.27 21.99 12.94
N THR A 358 -22.58 22.18 13.11
CA THR A 358 -23.09 23.48 13.60
C THR A 358 -22.91 23.68 15.10
N ASP A 359 -22.73 22.58 15.87
CA ASP A 359 -22.63 22.65 17.33
C ASP A 359 -21.41 21.85 17.84
N ASN A 360 -20.25 22.49 17.86
CA ASN A 360 -19.08 21.94 18.53
C ASN A 360 -19.37 21.74 20.04
N GLY A 361 -19.56 20.49 20.45
CA GLY A 361 -19.69 20.11 21.85
C GLY A 361 -21.09 20.08 22.42
N THR A 362 -22.15 20.31 21.62
CA THR A 362 -23.52 20.11 22.09
C THR A 362 -23.94 18.65 21.99
N LYS A 363 -24.98 18.27 22.72
CA LYS A 363 -25.57 16.92 22.71
C LYS A 363 -25.93 16.45 21.28
N TYR A 364 -26.36 17.35 20.41
CA TYR A 364 -26.67 17.06 19.02
C TYR A 364 -25.41 16.77 18.18
N GLY A 365 -24.30 17.42 18.43
CA GLY A 365 -23.02 17.15 17.79
C GLY A 365 -22.53 15.72 18.05
N ILE A 366 -22.67 15.26 19.31
CA ILE A 366 -22.29 13.90 19.71
C ILE A 366 -23.18 12.86 19.01
N VAL A 367 -24.50 13.07 18.98
CA VAL A 367 -25.45 12.15 18.30
C VAL A 367 -25.11 12.03 16.82
N ASN A 368 -24.85 13.14 16.15
CA ASN A 368 -24.46 13.14 14.74
C ASN A 368 -23.15 12.41 14.50
N MET A 369 -22.17 12.55 15.40
CA MET A 369 -20.89 11.83 15.31
C MET A 369 -21.06 10.33 15.50
N VAL A 370 -21.87 9.89 16.47
CA VAL A 370 -22.18 8.46 16.65
C VAL A 370 -22.85 7.88 15.42
N TYR A 371 -23.86 8.57 14.89
CA TYR A 371 -24.54 8.17 13.66
C TYR A 371 -23.57 8.06 12.48
N MET A 372 -22.74 9.09 12.26
CA MET A 372 -21.77 9.12 11.17
C MET A 372 -20.76 7.98 11.30
N THR A 373 -20.26 7.74 12.52
CA THR A 373 -19.32 6.65 12.79
C THR A 373 -19.94 5.27 12.53
N LEU A 374 -21.19 5.05 12.95
CA LEU A 374 -21.92 3.80 12.68
C LEU A 374 -22.12 3.60 11.18
N MET A 375 -22.56 4.63 10.45
CA MET A 375 -22.74 4.56 9.00
C MET A 375 -21.41 4.28 8.27
N LEU A 376 -20.34 4.96 8.64
CA LEU A 376 -19.01 4.72 8.07
C LEU A 376 -18.49 3.31 8.40
N THR A 377 -18.82 2.78 9.58
CA THR A 377 -18.48 1.41 9.96
C THR A 377 -19.18 0.42 9.01
N ILE A 378 -20.46 0.60 8.73
CA ILE A 378 -21.21 -0.21 7.77
C ILE A 378 -20.62 -0.08 6.36
N CYS A 379 -20.27 1.13 5.92
CA CYS A 379 -19.59 1.39 4.64
C CYS A 379 -18.21 0.72 4.56
N GLY A 380 -17.55 0.51 5.69
CA GLY A 380 -16.24 -0.12 5.79
C GLY A 380 -16.26 -1.65 5.65
N LEU A 381 -17.37 -2.33 6.01
CA LEU A 381 -17.47 -3.80 6.00
C LEU A 381 -17.07 -4.45 4.67
N PRO A 382 -17.51 -3.95 3.50
CA PRO A 382 -17.14 -4.53 2.22
C PRO A 382 -15.64 -4.48 1.92
N ASN A 383 -14.88 -3.54 2.50
CA ASN A 383 -13.44 -3.41 2.26
C ASN A 383 -12.67 -4.69 2.65
N CYS A 384 -13.06 -5.30 3.78
CA CYS A 384 -12.45 -6.52 4.29
C CYS A 384 -12.68 -7.68 3.32
N VAL A 385 -13.94 -7.85 2.92
CA VAL A 385 -14.38 -8.92 2.01
C VAL A 385 -13.70 -8.77 0.65
N ILE A 386 -13.73 -7.58 0.07
CA ILE A 386 -13.12 -7.30 -1.25
C ILE A 386 -11.64 -7.63 -1.25
N ARG A 387 -10.89 -7.26 -0.20
CA ARG A 387 -9.44 -7.51 -0.11
C ARG A 387 -9.10 -8.99 -0.17
N VAL A 388 -9.84 -9.82 0.57
CA VAL A 388 -9.65 -11.27 0.56
C VAL A 388 -10.06 -11.87 -0.78
N CYS A 389 -11.23 -11.46 -1.31
CA CYS A 389 -11.69 -11.93 -2.62
C CYS A 389 -10.72 -11.57 -3.75
N GLN A 390 -10.14 -10.36 -3.75
CA GLN A 390 -9.15 -9.95 -4.75
C GLN A 390 -7.92 -10.86 -4.75
N ALA A 391 -7.40 -11.24 -3.57
CA ALA A 391 -6.27 -12.17 -3.47
C ALA A 391 -6.62 -13.56 -4.05
N VAL A 392 -7.82 -14.07 -3.77
CA VAL A 392 -8.29 -15.36 -4.32
C VAL A 392 -8.47 -15.28 -5.83
N LEU A 393 -9.11 -14.22 -6.33
CA LEU A 393 -9.32 -14.03 -7.78
C LEU A 393 -7.99 -13.85 -8.54
N GLN A 394 -6.98 -13.27 -7.91
CA GLN A 394 -5.64 -13.17 -8.47
C GLN A 394 -4.98 -14.55 -8.61
N GLY A 395 -5.16 -15.44 -7.62
CA GLY A 395 -4.78 -16.85 -7.71
C GLY A 395 -5.47 -17.57 -8.88
N ASP A 396 -6.77 -17.33 -9.06
CA ASP A 396 -7.54 -17.89 -10.18
C ASP A 396 -7.01 -17.44 -11.55
N VAL A 397 -6.48 -16.20 -11.65
CA VAL A 397 -5.83 -15.70 -12.87
C VAL A 397 -4.51 -16.41 -13.13
N TYR A 398 -3.73 -16.72 -12.09
CA TYR A 398 -2.49 -17.48 -12.23
C TYR A 398 -2.77 -18.89 -12.76
N ASP A 399 -3.74 -19.59 -12.16
CA ASP A 399 -4.14 -20.92 -12.59
C ASP A 399 -4.71 -20.93 -14.03
N TYR A 400 -5.53 -19.92 -14.40
CA TYR A 400 -6.03 -19.75 -15.76
C TYR A 400 -4.89 -19.51 -16.76
N SER A 401 -3.88 -18.72 -16.38
CA SER A 401 -2.71 -18.46 -17.23
C SER A 401 -1.92 -19.74 -17.48
N GLU A 402 -1.69 -20.55 -16.44
CA GLU A 402 -1.03 -21.85 -16.56
C GLU A 402 -1.84 -22.82 -17.42
N TRP A 403 -3.15 -22.92 -17.19
CA TRP A 403 -4.03 -23.79 -17.94
C TRP A 403 -4.04 -23.48 -19.44
N LYS A 404 -4.12 -22.17 -19.79
CA LYS A 404 -4.30 -21.71 -21.17
C LYS A 404 -3.00 -21.58 -21.94
N TYR A 405 -1.95 -21.09 -21.29
CA TYR A 405 -0.67 -20.76 -21.93
C TYR A 405 0.48 -21.71 -21.57
N GLY A 406 0.23 -22.66 -20.68
CA GLY A 406 1.22 -23.65 -20.26
C GLY A 406 2.28 -23.15 -19.29
N VAL A 407 2.31 -21.85 -18.99
CA VAL A 407 3.32 -21.20 -18.12
C VAL A 407 2.64 -20.45 -16.99
N ARG A 408 3.10 -20.69 -15.75
CA ARG A 408 2.65 -19.99 -14.55
C ARG A 408 3.49 -18.73 -14.34
N ASN A 409 3.09 -17.64 -14.95
CA ASN A 409 3.82 -16.36 -14.89
C ASN A 409 3.29 -15.42 -13.79
N GLU A 410 3.48 -15.78 -12.52
CA GLU A 410 3.04 -14.97 -11.39
C GLU A 410 3.71 -13.58 -11.38
N ALA A 411 5.01 -13.53 -11.63
CA ALA A 411 5.78 -12.28 -11.68
C ALA A 411 5.27 -11.34 -12.78
N LEU A 412 4.96 -11.86 -13.97
CA LEU A 412 4.40 -11.09 -15.07
C LEU A 412 3.04 -10.47 -14.71
N VAL A 413 2.13 -11.29 -14.17
CA VAL A 413 0.80 -10.84 -13.75
C VAL A 413 0.92 -9.78 -12.66
N ALA A 414 1.79 -9.96 -11.66
CA ALA A 414 2.03 -9.01 -10.60
C ALA A 414 2.58 -7.68 -11.16
N THR A 415 3.57 -7.73 -12.05
CA THR A 415 4.17 -6.53 -12.68
C THR A 415 3.12 -5.72 -13.45
N VAL A 416 2.33 -6.38 -14.29
CA VAL A 416 1.28 -5.71 -15.07
C VAL A 416 0.20 -5.13 -14.16
N THR A 417 -0.24 -5.88 -13.15
CA THR A 417 -1.25 -5.41 -12.18
C THR A 417 -0.74 -4.18 -11.41
N ASN A 418 0.52 -4.18 -10.98
CA ASN A 418 1.14 -3.05 -10.28
C ASN A 418 1.23 -1.81 -11.19
N TYR A 419 1.59 -1.98 -12.46
CA TYR A 419 1.68 -0.88 -13.41
C TYR A 419 0.31 -0.21 -13.64
N PHE A 420 -0.75 -1.01 -13.85
CA PHE A 420 -2.11 -0.47 -13.96
C PHE A 420 -2.61 0.12 -12.65
N GLY A 421 -2.18 -0.40 -11.49
CA GLY A 421 -2.43 0.19 -10.19
C GLY A 421 -1.84 1.61 -10.06
N LYS A 422 -0.61 1.81 -10.52
CA LYS A 422 0.03 3.14 -10.58
C LYS A 422 -0.71 4.09 -11.53
N LEU A 423 -1.13 3.60 -12.69
CA LEU A 423 -1.94 4.38 -13.63
C LEU A 423 -3.29 4.80 -13.00
N ALA A 424 -3.93 3.89 -12.27
CA ALA A 424 -5.14 4.22 -11.51
C ALA A 424 -4.87 5.32 -10.45
N ASN A 425 -3.75 5.23 -9.73
CA ASN A 425 -3.34 6.22 -8.75
C ASN A 425 -3.08 7.59 -9.40
N SER A 426 -2.50 7.63 -10.61
CA SER A 426 -2.30 8.87 -11.39
C SER A 426 -3.63 9.56 -11.66
N VAL A 427 -4.60 8.82 -12.20
CA VAL A 427 -5.93 9.34 -12.53
C VAL A 427 -6.68 9.80 -11.28
N THR A 428 -6.66 8.99 -10.21
CA THR A 428 -7.36 9.33 -8.96
C THR A 428 -6.71 10.50 -8.23
N GLY A 429 -5.39 10.66 -8.31
CA GLY A 429 -4.67 11.82 -7.78
C GLY A 429 -5.04 13.11 -8.50
N LEU A 430 -5.10 13.07 -9.85
CA LEU A 430 -5.58 14.20 -10.65
C LEU A 430 -7.02 14.57 -10.28
N LEU A 431 -7.91 13.59 -10.25
CA LEU A 431 -9.32 13.80 -9.93
C LEU A 431 -9.52 14.34 -8.52
N SER A 432 -8.75 13.88 -7.55
CA SER A 432 -8.78 14.39 -6.18
C SER A 432 -8.55 15.91 -6.13
N GLY A 433 -7.50 16.39 -6.78
CA GLY A 433 -7.20 17.82 -6.84
C GLY A 433 -8.23 18.62 -7.65
N VAL A 434 -8.66 18.09 -8.80
CA VAL A 434 -9.69 18.73 -9.65
C VAL A 434 -11.02 18.85 -8.93
N MET A 435 -11.44 17.81 -8.21
CA MET A 435 -12.71 17.82 -7.45
C MET A 435 -12.72 18.89 -6.36
N ILE A 436 -11.61 19.09 -5.62
CA ILE A 436 -11.51 20.18 -4.63
C ILE A 436 -11.63 21.55 -5.31
N THR A 437 -11.08 21.72 -6.50
CA THR A 437 -11.20 22.96 -7.27
C THR A 437 -12.63 23.19 -7.77
N ILE A 438 -13.33 22.13 -8.24
CA ILE A 438 -14.73 22.21 -8.70
C ILE A 438 -15.65 22.60 -7.55
N VAL A 439 -15.39 22.12 -6.35
CA VAL A 439 -16.13 22.49 -5.13
C VAL A 439 -15.97 23.98 -4.81
N GLY A 440 -14.93 24.64 -5.36
CA GLY A 440 -14.70 26.08 -5.17
C GLY A 440 -13.96 26.40 -3.86
N TYR A 441 -13.28 25.43 -3.27
CA TYR A 441 -12.52 25.65 -2.04
C TYR A 441 -11.29 26.53 -2.29
N VAL A 442 -11.18 27.60 -1.51
CA VAL A 442 -9.99 28.47 -1.43
C VAL A 442 -9.51 28.45 0.03
N ALA A 443 -8.27 28.02 0.22
CA ALA A 443 -7.71 27.95 1.56
C ALA A 443 -7.45 29.34 2.14
N HIS A 444 -7.87 29.55 3.38
CA HIS A 444 -7.58 30.71 4.19
C HIS A 444 -6.95 30.28 5.51
N THR A 445 -5.83 30.89 5.87
CA THR A 445 -5.18 30.70 7.18
C THR A 445 -5.25 31.98 7.97
N ASP A 446 -5.37 31.85 9.29
CA ASP A 446 -5.25 32.97 10.22
C ASP A 446 -3.78 33.38 10.43
N ALA A 447 -3.54 34.47 11.15
CA ALA A 447 -2.20 34.98 11.46
C ALA A 447 -1.33 33.99 12.27
N LEU A 448 -1.95 32.97 12.86
CA LEU A 448 -1.29 31.94 13.66
C LEU A 448 -1.00 30.65 12.87
N GLY A 449 -1.33 30.64 11.54
CA GLY A 449 -1.17 29.46 10.71
C GLY A 449 -2.22 28.35 10.97
N ASN A 450 -3.43 28.72 11.45
CA ASN A 450 -4.53 27.78 11.52
C ASN A 450 -5.43 27.93 10.31
N VAL A 451 -5.94 26.82 9.78
CA VAL A 451 -6.90 26.84 8.67
C VAL A 451 -8.24 27.40 9.17
N VAL A 452 -8.71 28.45 8.51
CA VAL A 452 -10.03 29.02 8.79
C VAL A 452 -11.10 28.09 8.25
N ARG A 453 -12.08 27.76 9.11
CA ARG A 453 -13.18 26.86 8.73
C ARG A 453 -14.03 27.50 7.64
N GLU A 454 -14.26 26.73 6.57
CA GLU A 454 -15.21 27.11 5.52
C GLU A 454 -16.65 27.03 6.03
N THR A 455 -17.48 27.98 5.63
CA THR A 455 -18.87 28.09 6.04
C THR A 455 -19.86 28.09 4.87
N ALA A 456 -19.37 28.23 3.63
CA ALA A 456 -20.23 28.24 2.44
C ALA A 456 -20.90 26.86 2.25
N PRO A 457 -22.24 26.78 2.26
CA PRO A 457 -22.96 25.52 2.17
C PRO A 457 -22.63 24.72 0.88
N SER A 458 -22.36 25.39 -0.23
CA SER A 458 -21.98 24.77 -1.50
C SER A 458 -20.66 24.00 -1.39
N VAL A 459 -19.67 24.60 -0.71
CA VAL A 459 -18.35 23.98 -0.51
C VAL A 459 -18.43 22.82 0.47
N LEU A 460 -19.17 22.99 1.58
CA LEU A 460 -19.38 21.93 2.58
C LEU A 460 -20.09 20.71 1.98
N ASN A 461 -21.13 20.96 1.18
CA ASN A 461 -21.85 19.91 0.46
C ASN A 461 -20.97 19.22 -0.58
N GLY A 462 -20.12 19.99 -1.25
CA GLY A 462 -19.14 19.46 -2.20
C GLY A 462 -18.13 18.52 -1.54
N PHE A 463 -17.56 18.89 -0.40
CA PHE A 463 -16.67 17.99 0.35
C PHE A 463 -17.36 16.70 0.78
N PHE A 464 -18.61 16.82 1.26
CA PHE A 464 -19.36 15.63 1.64
C PHE A 464 -19.71 14.75 0.43
N ALA A 465 -20.05 15.35 -0.70
CA ALA A 465 -20.30 14.60 -1.94
C ALA A 465 -19.05 13.84 -2.41
N ILE A 466 -17.87 14.46 -2.40
CA ILE A 466 -16.61 13.77 -2.76
C ILE A 466 -16.35 12.63 -1.77
N PHE A 467 -16.49 12.90 -0.46
CA PHE A 467 -16.21 11.94 0.60
C PHE A 467 -17.12 10.70 0.54
N ALA A 468 -18.40 10.86 0.18
CA ALA A 468 -19.37 9.76 0.17
C ALA A 468 -19.58 9.16 -1.23
N LEU A 469 -19.77 9.99 -2.28
CA LEU A 469 -20.17 9.49 -3.60
C LEU A 469 -19.01 8.90 -4.40
N MET A 470 -17.77 9.37 -4.21
CA MET A 470 -16.62 8.78 -4.92
C MET A 470 -16.33 7.34 -4.46
N PRO A 471 -16.31 7.01 -3.15
CA PRO A 471 -16.28 5.62 -2.72
C PRO A 471 -17.50 4.81 -3.17
N ALA A 472 -18.71 5.38 -3.20
CA ALA A 472 -19.90 4.70 -3.72
C ALA A 472 -19.71 4.29 -5.18
N PHE A 473 -19.31 5.23 -6.03
CA PHE A 473 -19.00 4.99 -7.44
C PHE A 473 -17.94 3.89 -7.61
N ALA A 474 -16.83 4.00 -6.86
CA ALA A 474 -15.74 3.02 -6.91
C ALA A 474 -16.23 1.60 -6.57
N ARG A 475 -17.11 1.46 -5.57
CA ARG A 475 -17.66 0.17 -5.16
C ARG A 475 -18.61 -0.42 -6.19
N PHE A 476 -19.50 0.37 -6.74
CA PHE A 476 -20.40 -0.09 -7.81
C PHE A 476 -19.60 -0.53 -9.04
N MET A 477 -18.68 0.30 -9.51
CA MET A 477 -17.88 0.00 -10.70
C MET A 477 -16.96 -1.22 -10.51
N PHE A 478 -16.39 -1.38 -9.30
CA PHE A 478 -15.65 -2.58 -8.93
C PHE A 478 -16.52 -3.84 -9.04
N GLY A 479 -17.71 -3.82 -8.45
CA GLY A 479 -18.64 -4.97 -8.48
C GLY A 479 -19.12 -5.27 -9.90
N ILE A 480 -19.53 -4.25 -10.65
CA ILE A 480 -20.01 -4.38 -12.04
C ILE A 480 -18.92 -4.94 -12.95
N SER A 481 -17.68 -4.48 -12.81
CA SER A 481 -16.56 -4.98 -13.62
C SER A 481 -16.35 -6.49 -13.43
N LEU A 482 -16.51 -7.01 -12.21
CA LEU A 482 -16.34 -8.43 -11.91
C LEU A 482 -17.45 -9.33 -12.49
N ILE A 483 -18.57 -8.77 -12.96
CA ILE A 483 -19.58 -9.54 -13.68
C ILE A 483 -18.98 -10.19 -14.95
N PHE A 484 -17.99 -9.56 -15.55
CA PHE A 484 -17.30 -10.05 -16.75
C PHE A 484 -16.17 -11.06 -16.46
N PHE A 485 -15.88 -11.35 -15.19
CA PHE A 485 -14.89 -12.33 -14.79
C PHE A 485 -15.40 -13.75 -15.05
N ASN A 486 -14.74 -14.49 -15.92
CA ASN A 486 -15.24 -15.75 -16.44
C ASN A 486 -14.73 -17.00 -15.70
N VAL A 487 -13.72 -16.88 -14.82
CA VAL A 487 -13.19 -18.03 -14.07
C VAL A 487 -14.00 -18.24 -12.79
N HIS A 488 -15.16 -18.88 -12.92
CA HIS A 488 -16.05 -19.15 -11.78
C HIS A 488 -16.93 -20.37 -12.01
N GLY A 489 -17.55 -20.92 -10.96
CA GLY A 489 -18.50 -22.04 -11.00
C GLY A 489 -17.91 -23.26 -11.70
N LYS A 490 -18.73 -23.94 -12.50
CA LYS A 490 -18.36 -25.17 -13.19
C LYS A 490 -17.13 -25.02 -14.10
N PHE A 491 -17.02 -23.89 -14.80
CA PHE A 491 -15.84 -23.64 -15.64
C PHE A 491 -14.53 -23.65 -14.84
N LYS A 492 -14.52 -23.04 -13.64
CA LYS A 492 -13.35 -23.06 -12.77
C LYS A 492 -13.04 -24.49 -12.28
N GLU A 493 -14.05 -25.27 -11.92
CA GLU A 493 -13.88 -26.65 -11.46
C GLU A 493 -13.30 -27.53 -12.57
N ASP A 494 -13.83 -27.44 -13.77
CA ASP A 494 -13.35 -28.20 -14.93
C ASP A 494 -11.92 -27.80 -15.32
N MET A 495 -11.63 -26.50 -15.32
CA MET A 495 -10.29 -25.95 -15.55
C MET A 495 -9.26 -26.48 -14.52
N LEU A 496 -9.61 -26.49 -13.24
CA LEU A 496 -8.70 -26.97 -12.19
C LEU A 496 -8.42 -28.47 -12.31
N LYS A 497 -9.44 -29.28 -12.66
CA LYS A 497 -9.25 -30.73 -12.90
C LYS A 497 -8.32 -30.98 -14.10
N ASP A 498 -8.54 -30.27 -15.21
CA ASP A 498 -7.67 -30.37 -16.39
C ASP A 498 -6.23 -29.92 -16.09
N LEU A 499 -6.08 -28.85 -15.29
CA LEU A 499 -4.79 -28.36 -14.84
C LEU A 499 -4.04 -29.36 -13.94
N GLU A 500 -4.76 -30.03 -13.04
CA GLU A 500 -4.20 -31.07 -12.18
C GLU A 500 -3.65 -32.24 -12.99
N VAL A 501 -4.41 -32.71 -13.98
CA VAL A 501 -3.94 -33.76 -14.91
C VAL A 501 -2.68 -33.31 -15.65
N LYS A 502 -2.66 -32.10 -16.20
CA LYS A 502 -1.48 -31.56 -16.90
C LYS A 502 -0.26 -31.41 -15.99
N ARG A 503 -0.46 -31.03 -14.72
CA ARG A 503 0.63 -30.96 -13.72
C ARG A 503 1.21 -32.35 -13.43
N LEU A 504 0.35 -33.35 -13.23
CA LEU A 504 0.77 -34.73 -13.02
C LEU A 504 1.54 -35.32 -14.23
N GLU A 505 1.09 -35.03 -15.44
CA GLU A 505 1.80 -35.44 -16.66
C GLU A 505 3.21 -34.81 -16.78
N ARG A 506 3.35 -33.53 -16.42
CA ARG A 506 4.66 -32.87 -16.39
C ARG A 506 5.61 -33.50 -15.37
N VAL A 507 5.11 -33.78 -14.17
CA VAL A 507 5.92 -34.45 -13.12
C VAL A 507 6.39 -35.82 -13.60
N ARG A 508 5.50 -36.61 -14.22
CA ARG A 508 5.87 -37.93 -14.78
C ARG A 508 6.93 -37.82 -15.89
N LYS A 509 6.82 -36.81 -16.76
CA LYS A 509 7.82 -36.58 -17.82
C LYS A 509 9.18 -36.21 -17.24
N MET A 510 9.24 -35.31 -16.27
CA MET A 510 10.49 -34.94 -15.58
C MET A 510 11.13 -36.13 -14.87
N GLN A 511 10.34 -37.01 -14.23
CA GLN A 511 10.84 -38.23 -13.60
C GLN A 511 11.36 -39.25 -14.62
N ALA A 512 10.72 -39.37 -15.79
CA ALA A 512 11.20 -40.23 -16.86
C ALA A 512 12.51 -39.73 -17.46
N GLU A 513 12.63 -38.42 -17.73
CA GLU A 513 13.84 -37.77 -18.23
C GLU A 513 15.02 -37.90 -17.23
N SER A 514 14.77 -37.72 -15.93
CA SER A 514 15.74 -37.88 -14.87
C SER A 514 16.25 -39.35 -14.75
N ASN A 515 15.38 -40.35 -14.97
CA ASN A 515 15.77 -41.75 -14.96
C ASN A 515 16.58 -42.15 -16.20
N ASP A 516 16.31 -41.54 -17.36
CA ASP A 516 17.07 -41.78 -18.59
C ASP A 516 18.48 -41.17 -18.51
N GLU A 517 18.65 -39.99 -17.86
CA GLU A 517 19.96 -39.37 -17.62
C GLU A 517 20.80 -40.15 -16.60
N THR A 518 20.17 -40.91 -15.67
CA THR A 518 20.90 -41.75 -14.69
C THR A 518 21.36 -43.10 -15.28
N ILE A 519 20.80 -43.50 -16.45
CA ILE A 519 21.15 -44.78 -17.12
C ILE A 519 22.14 -44.57 -18.30
N SER A 520 22.32 -43.32 -18.75
CA SER A 520 23.30 -42.95 -19.77
C SER A 520 24.63 -42.50 -19.14
#